data_3e09e6ba8019d029624b01194065c681
#
_entry.id   3e09e6ba8019d029624b01194065c681
#
_cell.length_a   1.000
_cell.length_b   1.000
_cell.length_c   1.000
_cell.angle_alpha   90.00
_cell.angle_beta   90.00
_cell.angle_gamma   90.00
#
_symmetry.space_group_name_H-M   'P 1'
#
loop_
_entity.id
_entity.type
_entity.pdbx_description
1 polymer ?
#
loop_
_entity_poly.entity_id
_entity_poly.type
_entity_poly.pdbx_seq_one_letter_code
_entity_poly.pdbx_strand_id
1 'polypeptide(L)'
;MSRREQIKMSEDEASAFLAGERTVTCATQGPRGWPHLMPLWYVLRDPPAGEQGPRLWSWTYGVSQKVNNLGRDPRATLQVEAGELYQELRGVMLECEVRVRHELETVAPLGQEIFHRYATPRGAEPVSELPPEVAQMVEKQAVKRVALEFVELRRATWDHRKLGGTY
;
A
#
# COMPACT_ATOMS: atom_id res chain seq x y z
N MET A 1 -17.03 7.80 -25.59
CA MET A 1 -16.19 7.51 -24.40
C MET A 1 -17.04 6.80 -23.38
N SER A 2 -16.62 5.63 -22.90
CA SER A 2 -17.39 4.90 -21.88
C SER A 2 -17.29 5.63 -20.53
N ARG A 3 -18.30 5.45 -19.63
CA ARG A 3 -18.22 6.03 -18.28
C ARG A 3 -16.96 5.58 -17.53
N ARG A 4 -16.52 4.35 -17.78
CA ARG A 4 -15.30 3.79 -17.18
C ARG A 4 -14.03 4.53 -17.62
N GLU A 5 -13.96 4.94 -18.87
CA GLU A 5 -12.84 5.75 -19.39
C GLU A 5 -12.88 7.17 -18.83
N GLN A 6 -14.08 7.75 -18.69
CA GLN A 6 -14.25 9.09 -18.14
C GLN A 6 -13.75 9.22 -16.70
N ILE A 7 -13.99 8.21 -15.86
CA ILE A 7 -13.58 8.23 -14.44
C ILE A 7 -12.15 7.74 -14.20
N LYS A 8 -11.44 7.29 -15.23
CA LYS A 8 -10.07 6.80 -15.10
C LYS A 8 -9.14 7.93 -14.66
N MET A 9 -8.26 7.66 -13.69
CA MET A 9 -7.17 8.55 -13.31
C MET A 9 -6.04 8.45 -14.33
N SER A 10 -5.34 9.57 -14.58
CA SER A 10 -4.02 9.55 -15.22
C SER A 10 -2.97 8.91 -14.30
N GLU A 11 -1.78 8.62 -14.81
CA GLU A 11 -0.68 8.09 -14.00
C GLU A 11 -0.27 9.06 -12.88
N ASP A 12 -0.21 10.36 -13.17
CA ASP A 12 0.10 11.40 -12.19
C ASP A 12 -0.98 11.52 -11.11
N GLU A 13 -2.26 11.48 -11.51
CA GLU A 13 -3.39 11.48 -10.55
C GLU A 13 -3.37 10.25 -9.64
N ALA A 14 -3.10 9.06 -10.19
CA ALA A 14 -3.03 7.83 -9.42
C ALA A 14 -1.83 7.84 -8.46
N SER A 15 -0.69 8.33 -8.91
CA SER A 15 0.52 8.46 -8.09
C SER A 15 0.31 9.45 -6.94
N ALA A 16 -0.26 10.62 -7.23
CA ALA A 16 -0.59 11.62 -6.20
C ALA A 16 -1.64 11.08 -5.20
N PHE A 17 -2.63 10.33 -5.67
CA PHE A 17 -3.62 9.69 -4.83
C PHE A 17 -2.98 8.67 -3.87
N LEU A 18 -2.14 7.76 -4.38
CA LEU A 18 -1.43 6.78 -3.55
C LEU A 18 -0.48 7.45 -2.54
N ALA A 19 0.16 8.56 -2.92
CA ALA A 19 1.02 9.31 -2.01
C ALA A 19 0.21 10.00 -0.90
N GLY A 20 -1.00 10.48 -1.20
CA GLY A 20 -1.86 11.19 -0.26
C GLY A 20 -2.64 10.30 0.70
N GLU A 21 -3.03 9.09 0.28
CA GLU A 21 -3.80 8.16 1.10
C GLU A 21 -2.89 7.35 2.03
N ARG A 22 -3.47 6.78 3.11
CA ARG A 22 -2.67 6.21 4.21
C ARG A 22 -2.96 4.75 4.52
N THR A 23 -4.03 4.19 4.00
CA THR A 23 -4.41 2.81 4.27
C THR A 23 -4.62 2.08 2.97
N VAL A 24 -4.08 0.90 2.87
CA VAL A 24 -4.32 -0.03 1.76
C VAL A 24 -4.97 -1.28 2.29
N THR A 25 -6.04 -1.73 1.67
CA THR A 25 -6.60 -3.06 1.89
C THR A 25 -5.85 -4.06 1.03
N CYS A 26 -5.26 -5.07 1.67
CA CYS A 26 -4.53 -6.15 1.01
C CYS A 26 -5.36 -7.42 1.05
N ALA A 27 -5.71 -7.95 -0.11
CA ALA A 27 -6.38 -9.22 -0.30
C ALA A 27 -5.37 -10.29 -0.73
N THR A 28 -5.32 -11.41 0.00
CA THR A 28 -4.50 -12.59 -0.32
C THR A 28 -5.37 -13.83 -0.35
N GLN A 29 -4.97 -14.86 -1.11
CA GLN A 29 -5.75 -16.09 -1.24
C GLN A 29 -5.69 -16.93 0.05
N GLY A 30 -6.81 -17.01 0.76
CA GLY A 30 -6.95 -17.82 1.96
C GLY A 30 -6.98 -19.33 1.68
N PRO A 31 -6.68 -20.18 2.70
CA PRO A 31 -6.55 -21.63 2.52
C PRO A 31 -7.87 -22.34 2.18
N ARG A 32 -8.99 -21.68 2.40
CA ARG A 32 -10.35 -22.22 2.11
C ARG A 32 -10.94 -21.66 0.81
N GLY A 33 -10.15 -21.00 -0.03
CA GLY A 33 -10.64 -20.37 -1.25
C GLY A 33 -11.26 -18.98 -1.06
N TRP A 34 -11.44 -18.51 0.16
CA TRP A 34 -11.92 -17.17 0.45
C TRP A 34 -10.78 -16.16 0.46
N PRO A 35 -10.94 -14.95 -0.12
CA PRO A 35 -9.98 -13.88 0.04
C PRO A 35 -9.85 -13.47 1.51
N HIS A 36 -8.61 -13.34 1.96
CA HIS A 36 -8.28 -12.81 3.29
C HIS A 36 -7.89 -11.34 3.14
N LEU A 37 -8.72 -10.42 3.65
CA LEU A 37 -8.55 -8.98 3.52
C LEU A 37 -8.08 -8.38 4.84
N MET A 38 -7.01 -7.57 4.79
CA MET A 38 -6.52 -6.83 5.95
C MET A 38 -6.05 -5.43 5.56
N PRO A 39 -6.35 -4.40 6.36
CA PRO A 39 -5.77 -3.08 6.17
C PRO A 39 -4.29 -3.08 6.57
N LEU A 40 -3.49 -2.31 5.83
CA LEU A 40 -2.07 -2.11 6.09
C LEU A 40 -1.71 -0.62 5.97
N TRP A 41 -0.72 -0.21 6.74
CA TRP A 41 0.05 0.99 6.47
C TRP A 41 1.08 0.70 5.38
N TYR A 42 1.43 1.69 4.58
CA TYR A 42 2.35 1.53 3.47
C TYR A 42 3.21 2.76 3.22
N VAL A 43 4.28 2.56 2.52
CA VAL A 43 5.10 3.61 1.90
C VAL A 43 5.27 3.31 0.42
N LEU A 44 5.62 4.34 -0.34
CA LEU A 44 6.00 4.21 -1.74
C LEU A 44 7.53 4.36 -1.82
N ARG A 45 8.19 3.44 -2.49
CA ARG A 45 9.63 3.48 -2.77
C ARG A 45 9.85 3.41 -4.27
N ASP A 46 10.92 4.04 -4.72
CA ASP A 46 11.36 3.91 -6.10
C ASP A 46 11.67 2.45 -6.44
N PRO A 47 11.39 2.01 -7.67
CA PRO A 47 11.69 0.65 -8.07
C PRO A 47 13.21 0.46 -8.20
N PRO A 48 13.71 -0.77 -8.19
CA PRO A 48 15.10 -1.06 -8.57
C PRO A 48 15.42 -0.54 -9.97
N ALA A 49 16.70 -0.27 -10.20
CA ALA A 49 17.18 0.21 -11.51
C ALA A 49 16.70 -0.70 -12.66
N GLY A 50 16.12 -0.09 -13.70
CA GLY A 50 15.57 -0.78 -14.86
C GLY A 50 14.10 -1.22 -14.74
N GLU A 51 13.46 -1.01 -13.60
CA GLU A 51 12.02 -1.26 -13.40
C GLU A 51 11.26 0.08 -13.33
N GLN A 52 9.97 0.08 -13.69
CA GLN A 52 9.17 1.31 -13.77
C GLN A 52 8.17 1.43 -12.62
N GLY A 53 7.86 2.68 -12.27
CA GLY A 53 6.84 3.07 -11.32
C GLY A 53 7.18 2.81 -9.85
N PRO A 54 6.70 3.66 -8.93
CA PRO A 54 6.92 3.46 -7.50
C PRO A 54 6.25 2.17 -7.04
N ARG A 55 6.90 1.47 -6.12
CA ARG A 55 6.37 0.26 -5.49
C ARG A 55 5.79 0.57 -4.14
N LEU A 56 4.63 -0.02 -3.88
CA LEU A 56 4.06 -0.02 -2.55
C LEU A 56 4.80 -1.05 -1.68
N TRP A 57 5.21 -0.61 -0.51
CA TRP A 57 5.83 -1.44 0.51
C TRP A 57 5.05 -1.36 1.81
N SER A 58 4.95 -2.47 2.49
CA SER A 58 4.36 -2.57 3.81
C SER A 58 5.14 -3.54 4.67
N TRP A 59 4.87 -3.58 5.97
CA TRP A 59 5.40 -4.61 6.83
C TRP A 59 4.29 -5.27 7.66
N THR A 60 4.54 -6.50 8.10
CA THR A 60 3.57 -7.25 8.89
C THR A 60 4.29 -8.30 9.75
N TYR A 61 3.59 -8.87 10.73
CA TYR A 61 4.15 -10.00 11.49
C TYR A 61 4.44 -11.19 10.57
N GLY A 62 5.64 -11.78 10.71
CA GLY A 62 6.09 -12.89 9.88
C GLY A 62 5.22 -14.14 10.00
N VAL A 63 4.51 -14.31 11.11
CA VAL A 63 3.58 -15.43 11.35
C VAL A 63 2.13 -15.12 10.99
N SER A 64 1.85 -13.98 10.35
CA SER A 64 0.48 -13.59 10.02
C SER A 64 -0.13 -14.45 8.91
N GLN A 65 -1.47 -14.56 8.90
CA GLN A 65 -2.19 -15.35 7.89
C GLN A 65 -1.85 -14.90 6.46
N LYS A 66 -1.68 -13.58 6.21
CA LYS A 66 -1.33 -13.08 4.88
C LYS A 66 0.06 -13.56 4.42
N VAL A 67 1.04 -13.65 5.32
CA VAL A 67 2.38 -14.18 4.99
C VAL A 67 2.28 -15.67 4.66
N ASN A 68 1.53 -16.44 5.43
CA ASN A 68 1.28 -17.84 5.13
C ASN A 68 0.54 -18.02 3.78
N ASN A 69 -0.40 -17.14 3.47
CA ASN A 69 -1.09 -17.13 2.18
C ASN A 69 -0.11 -16.87 1.03
N LEU A 70 0.72 -15.83 1.17
CA LEU A 70 1.71 -15.41 0.17
C LEU A 70 2.80 -16.48 -0.07
N GLY A 71 3.11 -17.28 0.94
CA GLY A 71 4.00 -18.44 0.77
C GLY A 71 3.42 -19.56 -0.11
N ARG A 72 2.09 -19.62 -0.27
CA ARG A 72 1.42 -20.57 -1.18
C ARG A 72 1.10 -19.97 -2.54
N ASP A 73 0.71 -18.70 -2.56
CA ASP A 73 0.36 -17.96 -3.77
C ASP A 73 0.84 -16.51 -3.59
N PRO A 74 1.87 -16.07 -4.32
CA PRO A 74 2.47 -14.75 -4.14
C PRO A 74 1.59 -13.61 -4.66
N ARG A 75 0.43 -13.89 -5.24
CA ARG A 75 -0.48 -12.87 -5.76
C ARG A 75 -1.26 -12.19 -4.65
N ALA A 76 -1.37 -10.88 -4.76
CA ALA A 76 -2.23 -10.08 -3.92
C ALA A 76 -2.94 -9.01 -4.75
N THR A 77 -4.14 -8.65 -4.31
CA THR A 77 -4.82 -7.46 -4.81
C THR A 77 -4.83 -6.40 -3.71
N LEU A 78 -4.41 -5.20 -4.06
CA LEU A 78 -4.42 -4.05 -3.19
C LEU A 78 -5.53 -3.09 -3.60
N GLN A 79 -6.18 -2.45 -2.62
CA GLN A 79 -7.11 -1.36 -2.86
C GLN A 79 -6.81 -0.21 -1.91
N VAL A 80 -6.59 0.96 -2.49
CA VAL A 80 -6.59 2.24 -1.79
C VAL A 80 -7.81 2.99 -2.27
N GLU A 81 -8.64 3.48 -1.35
CA GLU A 81 -9.89 4.13 -1.71
C GLU A 81 -10.19 5.31 -0.79
N ALA A 82 -11.02 6.25 -1.26
CA ALA A 82 -11.49 7.39 -0.50
C ALA A 82 -12.86 7.86 -1.04
N GLY A 83 -13.58 8.62 -0.19
CA GLY A 83 -14.90 9.16 -0.46
C GLY A 83 -15.99 8.39 0.28
N GLU A 84 -17.03 9.10 0.72
CA GLU A 84 -18.20 8.53 1.40
C GLU A 84 -19.43 8.55 0.47
N LEU A 85 -19.61 9.67 -0.24
CA LEU A 85 -20.70 9.80 -1.18
C LEU A 85 -20.32 9.25 -2.55
N TYR A 86 -21.27 8.73 -3.29
CA TYR A 86 -21.02 8.09 -4.60
C TYR A 86 -20.18 8.97 -5.55
N GLN A 87 -20.50 10.26 -5.63
CA GLN A 87 -19.80 11.23 -6.48
C GLN A 87 -18.37 11.56 -5.99
N GLU A 88 -18.00 11.13 -4.79
CA GLU A 88 -16.67 11.35 -4.18
C GLU A 88 -15.80 10.10 -4.27
N LEU A 89 -16.40 8.94 -4.59
CA LEU A 89 -15.68 7.67 -4.61
C LEU A 89 -14.52 7.72 -5.60
N ARG A 90 -13.34 7.43 -5.12
CA ARG A 90 -12.14 7.34 -5.93
C ARG A 90 -11.21 6.27 -5.37
N GLY A 91 -10.41 5.69 -6.22
CA GLY A 91 -9.49 4.67 -5.77
C GLY A 91 -8.58 4.12 -6.84
N VAL A 92 -7.63 3.36 -6.34
CA VAL A 92 -6.66 2.60 -7.13
C VAL A 92 -6.68 1.16 -6.64
N MET A 93 -6.89 0.23 -7.56
CA MET A 93 -6.73 -1.20 -7.33
C MET A 93 -5.48 -1.69 -8.07
N LEU A 94 -4.63 -2.44 -7.40
CA LEU A 94 -3.40 -3.00 -7.94
C LEU A 94 -3.44 -4.53 -7.85
N GLU A 95 -3.21 -5.20 -8.97
CA GLU A 95 -2.91 -6.63 -9.00
C GLU A 95 -1.38 -6.77 -8.92
N CYS A 96 -0.89 -7.47 -7.90
CA CYS A 96 0.53 -7.53 -7.58
C CYS A 96 1.03 -8.96 -7.41
N GLU A 97 2.31 -9.15 -7.72
CA GLU A 97 3.10 -10.23 -7.19
C GLU A 97 3.90 -9.71 -5.99
N VAL A 98 3.85 -10.43 -4.86
CA VAL A 98 4.46 -9.98 -3.61
C VAL A 98 5.76 -10.73 -3.35
N ARG A 99 6.82 -9.97 -3.14
CA ARG A 99 8.10 -10.48 -2.65
C ARG A 99 8.16 -10.27 -1.13
N VAL A 100 8.16 -11.36 -0.39
CA VAL A 100 8.31 -11.32 1.07
C VAL A 100 9.81 -11.26 1.41
N ARG A 101 10.21 -10.18 2.10
CA ARG A 101 11.60 -9.95 2.50
C ARG A 101 11.74 -10.19 4.00
N HIS A 102 12.74 -10.98 4.37
CA HIS A 102 13.00 -11.38 5.77
C HIS A 102 14.23 -10.70 6.35
N GLU A 103 15.08 -10.15 5.49
CA GLU A 103 16.36 -9.56 5.84
C GLU A 103 16.15 -8.32 6.72
N LEU A 104 16.76 -8.31 7.92
CA LEU A 104 16.57 -7.25 8.90
C LEU A 104 17.03 -5.89 8.36
N GLU A 105 18.06 -5.86 7.50
CA GLU A 105 18.53 -4.67 6.79
C GLU A 105 17.48 -4.08 5.82
N THR A 106 16.48 -4.85 5.43
CA THR A 106 15.33 -4.37 4.64
C THR A 106 14.14 -4.03 5.54
N VAL A 107 13.87 -4.88 6.53
CA VAL A 107 12.68 -4.77 7.38
C VAL A 107 12.76 -3.60 8.37
N ALA A 108 13.92 -3.38 9.00
CA ALA A 108 14.06 -2.32 10.01
C ALA A 108 13.97 -0.91 9.40
N PRO A 109 14.69 -0.57 8.31
CA PRO A 109 14.52 0.74 7.65
C PRO A 109 13.10 0.96 7.13
N LEU A 110 12.43 -0.07 6.58
CA LEU A 110 11.04 0.03 6.17
C LEU A 110 10.12 0.36 7.34
N GLY A 111 10.33 -0.27 8.48
CA GLY A 111 9.60 0.06 9.70
C GLY A 111 9.78 1.52 10.11
N GLN A 112 11.01 2.04 10.08
CA GLN A 112 11.31 3.46 10.35
C GLN A 112 10.55 4.39 9.41
N GLU A 113 10.58 4.12 8.09
CA GLU A 113 9.86 4.93 7.08
C GLU A 113 8.35 4.91 7.31
N ILE A 114 7.77 3.75 7.61
CA ILE A 114 6.34 3.63 7.91
C ILE A 114 6.00 4.48 9.13
N PHE A 115 6.73 4.33 10.25
CA PHE A 115 6.46 5.12 11.44
C PHE A 115 6.67 6.61 11.21
N HIS A 116 7.72 7.00 10.49
CA HIS A 116 7.96 8.40 10.12
C HIS A 116 6.79 8.99 9.34
N ARG A 117 6.30 8.29 8.31
CA ARG A 117 5.14 8.74 7.51
C ARG A 117 3.89 8.90 8.36
N TYR A 118 3.63 7.99 9.30
CA TYR A 118 2.39 7.95 10.07
C TYR A 118 2.45 8.75 11.38
N ALA A 119 3.64 9.09 11.87
CA ALA A 119 3.83 10.06 12.95
C ALA A 119 3.50 11.50 12.50
N THR A 120 3.63 11.80 11.20
CA THR A 120 3.28 13.09 10.62
C THR A 120 1.77 13.15 10.35
N PRO A 121 1.01 14.09 10.93
CA PRO A 121 -0.39 14.31 10.58
C PRO A 121 -0.57 14.58 9.08
N ARG A 122 -1.73 14.23 8.52
CA ARG A 122 -2.04 14.49 7.11
C ARG A 122 -2.00 16.00 6.84
N GLY A 123 -1.23 16.41 5.85
CA GLY A 123 -1.09 17.83 5.47
C GLY A 123 -0.08 18.65 6.31
N ALA A 124 0.57 18.03 7.29
CA ALA A 124 1.65 18.65 8.04
C ALA A 124 3.03 18.39 7.39
N GLU A 125 3.99 19.24 7.70
CA GLU A 125 5.38 19.01 7.34
C GLU A 125 5.89 17.70 7.99
N PRO A 126 6.66 16.88 7.27
CA PRO A 126 7.23 15.67 7.83
C PRO A 126 8.08 15.94 9.07
N VAL A 127 7.92 15.10 10.11
CA VAL A 127 8.83 15.16 11.26
C VAL A 127 10.24 14.85 10.77
N SER A 128 11.24 15.61 11.25
CA SER A 128 12.63 15.42 10.82
C SER A 128 13.20 14.08 11.24
N GLU A 129 12.89 13.66 12.46
CA GLU A 129 13.37 12.39 13.06
C GLU A 129 12.30 11.78 13.95
N LEU A 130 12.32 10.46 14.06
CA LEU A 130 11.51 9.77 15.06
C LEU A 130 12.10 9.95 16.47
N PRO A 131 11.27 10.11 17.51
CA PRO A 131 11.76 10.06 18.88
C PRO A 131 12.58 8.78 19.13
N PRO A 132 13.69 8.85 19.89
CA PRO A 132 14.58 7.69 20.11
C PRO A 132 13.87 6.45 20.65
N GLU A 133 12.89 6.61 21.52
CA GLU A 133 12.07 5.53 22.06
C GLU A 133 11.21 4.85 20.99
N VAL A 134 10.69 5.61 20.02
CA VAL A 134 9.94 5.09 18.88
C VAL A 134 10.88 4.32 17.94
N ALA A 135 12.05 4.88 17.64
CA ALA A 135 13.06 4.22 16.81
C ALA A 135 13.47 2.86 17.41
N GLN A 136 13.77 2.81 18.71
CA GLN A 136 14.09 1.55 19.40
C GLN A 136 12.93 0.55 19.40
N MET A 137 11.70 1.04 19.57
CA MET A 137 10.52 0.17 19.49
C MET A 137 10.40 -0.44 18.09
N VAL A 138 10.61 0.35 17.03
CA VAL A 138 10.55 -0.12 15.64
C VAL A 138 11.61 -1.22 15.41
N GLU A 139 12.84 -1.03 15.84
CA GLU A 139 13.91 -2.02 15.74
C GLU A 139 13.54 -3.34 16.44
N LYS A 140 13.04 -3.27 17.68
CA LYS A 140 12.56 -4.45 18.42
C LYS A 140 11.40 -5.17 17.72
N GLN A 141 10.53 -4.42 17.05
CA GLN A 141 9.42 -4.98 16.27
C GLN A 141 9.87 -5.61 14.95
N ALA A 142 10.90 -5.05 14.32
CA ALA A 142 11.41 -5.52 13.03
C ALA A 142 11.85 -6.99 13.06
N VAL A 143 12.42 -7.46 14.18
CA VAL A 143 12.83 -8.86 14.36
C VAL A 143 11.69 -9.88 14.21
N LYS A 144 10.44 -9.45 14.45
CA LYS A 144 9.23 -10.29 14.36
C LYS A 144 8.45 -10.06 13.08
N ARG A 145 8.93 -9.21 12.19
CA ARG A 145 8.22 -8.76 10.99
C ARG A 145 8.94 -9.16 9.72
N VAL A 146 8.19 -9.07 8.64
CA VAL A 146 8.69 -9.18 7.27
C VAL A 146 8.24 -7.94 6.50
N ALA A 147 9.01 -7.59 5.47
CA ALA A 147 8.61 -6.58 4.51
C ALA A 147 7.89 -7.23 3.34
N LEU A 148 6.85 -6.56 2.86
CA LEU A 148 6.07 -6.94 1.69
C LEU A 148 6.36 -5.93 0.58
N GLU A 149 7.07 -6.35 -0.45
CA GLU A 149 7.30 -5.59 -1.67
C GLU A 149 6.23 -5.99 -2.70
N PHE A 150 5.35 -5.06 -3.06
CA PHE A 150 4.29 -5.31 -4.02
C PHE A 150 4.74 -4.87 -5.42
N VAL A 151 5.02 -5.85 -6.26
CA VAL A 151 5.38 -5.64 -7.68
C VAL A 151 4.09 -5.55 -8.47
N GLU A 152 3.75 -4.37 -8.95
CA GLU A 152 2.54 -4.15 -9.72
C GLU A 152 2.60 -4.85 -11.07
N LEU A 153 1.55 -5.61 -11.41
CA LEU A 153 1.35 -6.23 -12.71
C LEU A 153 0.29 -5.51 -13.52
N ARG A 154 -0.74 -4.99 -12.84
CA ARG A 154 -1.86 -4.29 -13.47
C ARG A 154 -2.53 -3.36 -12.47
N ARG A 155 -3.06 -2.23 -12.97
CA ARG A 155 -3.89 -1.33 -12.16
C ARG A 155 -5.24 -1.05 -12.79
N ALA A 156 -6.21 -0.75 -11.93
CA ALA A 156 -7.45 -0.10 -12.29
C ALA A 156 -7.67 1.11 -11.40
N THR A 157 -8.18 2.18 -11.96
CA THR A 157 -8.41 3.44 -11.23
C THR A 157 -9.81 3.97 -11.50
N TRP A 158 -10.33 4.73 -10.56
CA TRP A 158 -11.61 5.45 -10.71
C TRP A 158 -11.60 6.74 -9.90
N ASP A 159 -12.24 7.77 -10.43
CA ASP A 159 -12.52 9.02 -9.73
C ASP A 159 -13.88 9.54 -10.19
N HIS A 160 -14.91 9.31 -9.40
CA HIS A 160 -16.28 9.68 -9.73
C HIS A 160 -16.51 11.20 -9.75
N ARG A 161 -15.60 11.98 -9.16
CA ARG A 161 -15.66 13.44 -9.22
C ARG A 161 -15.59 13.94 -10.68
N LYS A 162 -14.99 13.17 -11.58
CA LYS A 162 -14.91 13.45 -13.03
C LYS A 162 -16.26 13.35 -13.74
N LEU A 163 -17.29 12.80 -13.09
CA LEU A 163 -18.65 12.73 -13.62
C LEU A 163 -19.44 14.05 -13.47
N GLY A 164 -18.90 15.05 -12.78
CA GLY A 164 -19.53 16.37 -12.61
C GLY A 164 -20.88 16.35 -11.91
N GLY A 165 -21.13 15.36 -11.05
CA GLY A 165 -22.38 15.24 -10.30
C GLY A 165 -23.58 14.72 -11.11
N THR A 166 -23.39 14.26 -12.33
CA THR A 166 -24.44 13.68 -13.18
C THR A 166 -24.64 12.20 -12.82
N TYR A 167 -25.66 11.94 -12.01
CA TYR A 167 -26.20 10.59 -11.79
C TYR A 167 -27.65 10.53 -12.13
#